data_5394fde57895d57fd2f5a6ccd25c6d37
#
_entry.id   5394fde57895d57fd2f5a6ccd25c6d37
#
_cell.length_a   1.000
_cell.length_b   1.000
_cell.length_c   1.000
_cell.angle_alpha   90.00
_cell.angle_beta   90.00
_cell.angle_gamma   90.00
#
_symmetry.space_group_name_H-M   'P 1'
#
loop_
_entity.id
_entity.type
_entity.pdbx_description
1 polymer ?
#
loop_
_entity_poly.entity_id
_entity_poly.type
_entity_poly.pdbx_seq_one_letter_code
_entity_poly.pdbx_strand_id
1 'polypeptide(L)'
;MNYYTRVLSKDEEFPPYEELADLIHGQHPDYKLLIEEGTEEEWETLLLAGIDEVEVALIERNPVLDGSVGQDEIADFMEDLRDCRPKSGVQWLENYLAAVTTVYAFQHLQGAETVEGGNALHALRSALWERGDAIIQADGEGFTNEDGYHIVWQFSDSVSGPWNMGVLQDGVWHHFTMDLGDPDHRAAFLKGAVPGDLTAVLGAGR
;
A
#
# COMPACT_ATOMS: atom_id res chain seq x y z
N MET A 1 9.35 7.65 -15.19
CA MET A 1 8.01 7.08 -14.92
C MET A 1 7.78 7.34 -13.45
N ASN A 2 6.69 7.99 -13.07
CA ASN A 2 6.44 8.25 -11.66
C ASN A 2 6.06 6.92 -11.00
N TYR A 3 6.62 6.64 -9.84
CA TYR A 3 6.27 5.46 -9.03
C TYR A 3 5.32 5.88 -7.92
N TYR A 4 4.23 5.15 -7.79
CA TYR A 4 3.22 5.39 -6.76
C TYR A 4 3.12 4.22 -5.81
N THR A 5 2.89 4.53 -4.53
CA THR A 5 2.31 3.62 -3.56
C THR A 5 1.02 4.23 -3.03
N ARG A 6 0.05 3.40 -2.67
CA ARG A 6 -1.25 3.87 -2.18
C ARG A 6 -1.61 3.15 -0.90
N VAL A 7 -2.18 3.91 0.02
CA VAL A 7 -2.86 3.36 1.19
C VAL A 7 -4.36 3.43 0.92
N LEU A 8 -5.02 2.28 0.92
CA LEU A 8 -6.45 2.15 0.68
C LEU A 8 -7.15 1.95 2.01
N SER A 9 -7.92 2.95 2.44
CA SER A 9 -8.55 2.98 3.75
C SER A 9 -10.07 2.82 3.68
N LYS A 10 -10.63 2.10 4.65
CA LYS A 10 -12.08 2.03 4.90
C LYS A 10 -12.51 3.01 5.98
N ASP A 11 -11.58 3.75 6.56
CA ASP A 11 -11.88 4.75 7.57
C ASP A 11 -12.54 5.97 6.91
N GLU A 12 -13.66 6.43 7.46
CA GLU A 12 -14.34 7.63 7.00
C GLU A 12 -13.65 8.90 7.52
N GLU A 13 -12.89 8.78 8.61
CA GLU A 13 -12.13 9.88 9.20
C GLU A 13 -10.69 9.85 8.70
N PHE A 14 -10.20 10.99 8.22
CA PHE A 14 -8.79 11.15 7.88
C PHE A 14 -8.01 11.84 9.01
N PRO A 15 -6.70 11.58 9.13
CA PRO A 15 -5.90 12.20 10.18
C PRO A 15 -5.78 13.72 9.98
N PRO A 16 -5.88 14.51 11.06
CA PRO A 16 -5.56 15.94 10.99
C PRO A 16 -4.13 16.18 10.51
N TYR A 17 -3.92 17.28 9.78
CA TYR A 17 -2.59 17.68 9.32
C TYR A 17 -1.56 17.76 10.46
N GLU A 18 -1.94 18.39 11.60
CA GLU A 18 -1.06 18.52 12.75
C GLU A 18 -0.52 17.19 13.26
N GLU A 19 -1.34 16.14 13.30
CA GLU A 19 -0.92 14.80 13.73
C GLU A 19 0.20 14.24 12.84
N LEU A 20 0.04 14.38 11.53
CA LEU A 20 1.04 13.92 10.55
C LEU A 20 2.31 14.80 10.56
N ALA A 21 2.14 16.10 10.71
CA ALA A 21 3.26 17.04 10.78
C ALA A 21 4.08 16.82 12.06
N ASP A 22 3.44 16.62 13.21
CA ASP A 22 4.10 16.32 14.48
C ASP A 22 4.83 14.96 14.43
N LEU A 23 4.24 13.95 13.79
CA LEU A 23 4.90 12.65 13.55
C LEU A 23 6.21 12.83 12.79
N ILE A 24 6.17 13.55 11.67
CA ILE A 24 7.35 13.78 10.83
C ILE A 24 8.39 14.60 11.59
N HIS A 25 7.99 15.71 12.20
CA HIS A 25 8.90 16.53 12.97
C HIS A 25 9.57 15.78 14.14
N GLY A 26 8.81 14.91 14.82
CA GLY A 26 9.30 14.15 15.97
C GLY A 26 10.24 13.01 15.61
N GLN A 27 10.00 12.31 14.50
CA GLN A 27 10.79 11.15 14.09
C GLN A 27 11.88 11.51 13.06
N HIS A 28 11.64 12.50 12.23
CA HIS A 28 12.49 12.91 11.11
C HIS A 28 12.67 14.44 11.10
N PRO A 29 13.38 15.05 12.07
CA PRO A 29 13.45 16.51 12.25
C PRO A 29 14.06 17.26 11.07
N ASP A 30 14.77 16.59 10.17
CA ASP A 30 15.32 17.16 8.93
C ASP A 30 14.30 17.18 7.79
N TYR A 31 13.05 16.78 8.05
CA TYR A 31 11.95 16.79 7.09
C TYR A 31 10.78 17.60 7.61
N LYS A 32 9.97 18.10 6.68
CA LYS A 32 8.75 18.86 6.95
C LYS A 32 7.62 18.37 6.07
N LEU A 33 6.42 18.47 6.59
CA LEU A 33 5.19 18.26 5.83
C LEU A 33 4.57 19.62 5.54
N LEU A 34 4.17 19.87 4.31
CA LEU A 34 3.60 21.14 3.86
C LEU A 34 2.24 20.85 3.20
N ILE A 35 1.30 21.77 3.34
CA ILE A 35 0.01 21.71 2.63
C ILE A 35 0.20 22.39 1.27
N GLU A 36 0.00 21.61 0.19
CA GLU A 36 -0.02 22.13 -1.18
C GLU A 36 -1.43 22.53 -1.60
N GLU A 37 -2.43 21.72 -1.20
CA GLU A 37 -3.85 21.96 -1.47
C GLU A 37 -4.70 21.65 -0.25
N GLY A 38 -5.77 22.47 -0.04
CA GLY A 38 -6.66 22.35 1.11
C GLY A 38 -6.28 23.26 2.27
N THR A 39 -6.67 22.90 3.48
CA THR A 39 -6.41 23.61 4.74
C THR A 39 -5.87 22.65 5.81
N GLU A 40 -5.50 23.14 7.00
CA GLU A 40 -5.08 22.26 8.12
C GLU A 40 -6.22 21.32 8.57
N GLU A 41 -7.45 21.81 8.54
CA GLU A 41 -8.63 21.02 8.91
C GLU A 41 -9.08 20.06 7.81
N GLU A 42 -8.82 20.42 6.53
CA GLU A 42 -9.28 19.64 5.38
C GLU A 42 -8.23 19.70 4.27
N TRP A 43 -7.12 18.98 4.49
CA TRP A 43 -6.05 18.90 3.51
C TRP A 43 -6.42 17.94 2.36
N GLU A 44 -6.01 18.31 1.16
CA GLU A 44 -6.20 17.52 -0.06
C GLU A 44 -4.86 16.98 -0.57
N THR A 45 -3.82 17.82 -0.60
CA THR A 45 -2.49 17.44 -1.05
C THR A 45 -1.44 17.93 -0.06
N LEU A 46 -0.55 17.02 0.34
CA LEU A 46 0.61 17.31 1.18
C LEU A 46 1.90 17.06 0.41
N LEU A 47 2.93 17.88 0.69
CA LEU A 47 4.28 17.68 0.23
C LEU A 47 5.18 17.30 1.42
N LEU A 48 5.80 16.13 1.35
CA LEU A 48 6.91 15.76 2.23
C LEU A 48 8.21 16.22 1.59
N ALA A 49 8.97 17.08 2.28
CA ALA A 49 10.23 17.62 1.79
C ALA A 49 11.27 17.69 2.90
N GLY A 50 12.56 17.58 2.52
CA GLY A 50 13.69 17.92 3.39
C GLY A 50 13.75 19.41 3.72
N ILE A 51 14.43 19.78 4.80
CA ILE A 51 14.68 21.19 5.15
C ILE A 51 15.59 21.90 4.13
N ASP A 52 16.32 21.13 3.31
CA ASP A 52 17.10 21.56 2.16
C ASP A 52 16.26 21.73 0.88
N GLU A 53 14.94 21.64 1.00
CA GLU A 53 13.96 21.76 -0.08
C GLU A 53 13.97 20.61 -1.10
N VAL A 54 14.63 19.49 -0.82
CA VAL A 54 14.54 18.29 -1.66
C VAL A 54 13.19 17.60 -1.42
N GLU A 55 12.36 17.55 -2.45
CA GLU A 55 11.03 16.95 -2.41
C GLU A 55 11.13 15.41 -2.36
N VAL A 56 10.39 14.81 -1.42
CA VAL A 56 10.38 13.35 -1.17
C VAL A 56 9.14 12.70 -1.75
N ALA A 57 7.97 13.24 -1.45
CA ALA A 57 6.72 12.72 -1.99
C ALA A 57 5.60 13.76 -1.99
N LEU A 58 4.71 13.67 -2.97
CA LEU A 58 3.37 14.25 -2.90
C LEU A 58 2.41 13.19 -2.38
N ILE A 59 1.54 13.59 -1.48
CA ILE A 59 0.51 12.73 -0.87
C ILE A 59 -0.86 13.34 -1.17
N GLU A 60 -1.61 12.68 -2.02
CA GLU A 60 -2.96 13.09 -2.41
C GLU A 60 -3.99 12.27 -1.63
N ARG A 61 -4.97 12.94 -1.04
CA ARG A 61 -6.13 12.31 -0.39
C ARG A 61 -7.30 12.33 -1.35
N ASN A 62 -7.63 11.17 -1.89
CA ASN A 62 -8.69 10.98 -2.89
C ASN A 62 -9.88 10.24 -2.26
N PRO A 63 -10.93 10.95 -1.78
CA PRO A 63 -12.15 10.30 -1.31
C PRO A 63 -12.83 9.50 -2.43
N VAL A 64 -13.35 8.31 -2.09
CA VAL A 64 -14.07 7.44 -3.04
C VAL A 64 -15.54 7.84 -3.04
N LEU A 65 -15.86 8.83 -3.87
CA LEU A 65 -17.21 9.38 -4.04
C LEU A 65 -17.63 9.27 -5.52
N ASP A 66 -18.92 9.35 -5.78
CA ASP A 66 -19.45 9.26 -7.15
C ASP A 66 -18.84 10.34 -8.06
N GLY A 67 -18.16 9.90 -9.15
CA GLY A 67 -17.48 10.75 -10.11
C GLY A 67 -16.14 11.33 -9.63
N SER A 68 -15.57 10.85 -8.53
CA SER A 68 -14.27 11.29 -8.03
C SER A 68 -13.09 10.49 -8.63
N VAL A 69 -11.88 11.07 -8.55
CA VAL A 69 -10.63 10.39 -8.91
C VAL A 69 -10.45 9.08 -8.12
N GLY A 70 -10.79 9.09 -6.82
CA GLY A 70 -10.71 7.89 -5.99
C GLY A 70 -11.62 6.77 -6.48
N GLN A 71 -12.83 7.08 -6.97
CA GLN A 71 -13.74 6.09 -7.56
C GLN A 71 -13.16 5.50 -8.85
N ASP A 72 -12.65 6.36 -9.74
CA ASP A 72 -12.05 5.92 -11.01
C ASP A 72 -10.84 5.00 -10.74
N GLU A 73 -9.99 5.34 -9.78
CA GLU A 73 -8.83 4.52 -9.39
C GLU A 73 -9.23 3.16 -8.82
N ILE A 74 -10.27 3.09 -7.98
CA ILE A 74 -10.82 1.81 -7.51
C ILE A 74 -11.39 0.98 -8.67
N ALA A 75 -12.05 1.62 -9.65
CA ALA A 75 -12.56 0.92 -10.82
C ALA A 75 -11.45 0.33 -11.69
N ASP A 76 -10.35 1.06 -11.89
CA ASP A 76 -9.17 0.60 -12.61
C ASP A 76 -8.52 -0.61 -11.89
N PHE A 77 -8.39 -0.56 -10.56
CA PHE A 77 -7.89 -1.70 -9.79
C PHE A 77 -8.78 -2.94 -9.93
N MET A 78 -10.10 -2.77 -9.89
CA MET A 78 -11.05 -3.88 -10.09
C MET A 78 -10.91 -4.49 -11.50
N GLU A 79 -10.61 -3.68 -12.52
CA GLU A 79 -10.38 -4.19 -13.87
C GLU A 79 -9.09 -5.00 -13.95
N ASP A 80 -8.00 -4.51 -13.37
CA ASP A 80 -6.69 -5.15 -13.36
C ASP A 80 -6.69 -6.51 -12.63
N LEU A 81 -7.59 -6.69 -11.66
CA LEU A 81 -7.69 -7.94 -10.89
C LEU A 81 -8.29 -9.12 -11.67
N ARG A 82 -8.98 -8.90 -12.79
CA ARG A 82 -9.74 -9.96 -13.50
C ARG A 82 -8.91 -11.18 -13.85
N ASP A 83 -7.65 -10.99 -14.23
CA ASP A 83 -6.75 -12.06 -14.62
C ASP A 83 -5.75 -12.46 -13.53
N CYS A 84 -5.77 -11.80 -12.37
CA CYS A 84 -4.86 -12.07 -11.27
C CYS A 84 -5.13 -13.40 -10.56
N ARG A 85 -4.12 -13.87 -9.85
CA ARG A 85 -4.12 -15.10 -9.04
C ARG A 85 -3.40 -14.82 -7.72
N PRO A 86 -3.70 -15.60 -6.66
CA PRO A 86 -4.71 -16.65 -6.56
C PRO A 86 -6.15 -16.10 -6.50
N LYS A 87 -7.15 -16.89 -6.92
CA LYS A 87 -8.55 -16.42 -6.96
C LYS A 87 -9.15 -16.10 -5.60
N SER A 88 -8.72 -16.78 -4.53
CA SER A 88 -9.16 -16.44 -3.16
C SER A 88 -8.67 -15.05 -2.72
N GLY A 89 -7.44 -14.69 -3.06
CA GLY A 89 -6.90 -13.36 -2.82
C GLY A 89 -7.62 -12.29 -3.64
N VAL A 90 -7.88 -12.56 -4.92
CA VAL A 90 -8.65 -11.65 -5.80
C VAL A 90 -10.04 -11.39 -5.23
N GLN A 91 -10.79 -12.43 -4.86
CA GLN A 91 -12.14 -12.27 -4.33
C GLN A 91 -12.17 -11.50 -3.00
N TRP A 92 -11.20 -11.76 -2.12
CA TRP A 92 -11.07 -10.99 -0.89
C TRP A 92 -10.81 -9.52 -1.19
N LEU A 93 -9.89 -9.24 -2.14
CA LEU A 93 -9.51 -7.88 -2.52
C LEU A 93 -10.67 -7.13 -3.20
N GLU A 94 -11.44 -7.78 -4.09
CA GLU A 94 -12.64 -7.18 -4.68
C GLU A 94 -13.65 -6.74 -3.61
N ASN A 95 -13.88 -7.56 -2.58
CA ASN A 95 -14.74 -7.21 -1.45
C ASN A 95 -14.15 -6.06 -0.62
N TYR A 96 -12.83 -6.05 -0.45
CA TYR A 96 -12.13 -4.98 0.27
C TYR A 96 -12.27 -3.65 -0.47
N LEU A 97 -11.94 -3.62 -1.76
CA LEU A 97 -11.98 -2.43 -2.61
C LEU A 97 -13.38 -1.82 -2.69
N ALA A 98 -14.44 -2.65 -2.68
CA ALA A 98 -15.82 -2.17 -2.65
C ALA A 98 -16.19 -1.40 -1.36
N ALA A 99 -15.39 -1.53 -0.30
CA ALA A 99 -15.60 -0.85 0.98
C ALA A 99 -14.59 0.28 1.25
N VAL A 100 -13.68 0.56 0.32
CA VAL A 100 -12.71 1.65 0.44
C VAL A 100 -13.43 3.00 0.38
N THR A 101 -13.12 3.87 1.32
CA THR A 101 -13.67 5.23 1.42
C THR A 101 -12.68 6.30 0.98
N THR A 102 -11.37 6.02 1.11
CA THR A 102 -10.30 6.98 0.77
C THR A 102 -9.08 6.25 0.20
N VAL A 103 -8.53 6.80 -0.88
CA VAL A 103 -7.22 6.43 -1.44
C VAL A 103 -6.23 7.53 -1.10
N TYR A 104 -5.19 7.20 -0.35
CA TYR A 104 -4.03 8.08 -0.16
C TYR A 104 -2.95 7.70 -1.16
N ALA A 105 -2.76 8.50 -2.20
CA ALA A 105 -1.78 8.24 -3.24
C ALA A 105 -0.47 8.96 -2.93
N PHE A 106 0.63 8.22 -2.85
CA PHE A 106 1.98 8.72 -2.62
C PHE A 106 2.75 8.68 -3.93
N GLN A 107 2.94 9.82 -4.56
CA GLN A 107 3.88 9.97 -5.67
C GLN A 107 5.29 10.09 -5.12
N HIS A 108 6.15 9.13 -5.43
CA HIS A 108 7.54 9.18 -5.01
C HIS A 108 8.32 10.18 -5.87
N LEU A 109 9.01 11.12 -5.22
CA LEU A 109 9.86 12.12 -5.85
C LEU A 109 11.34 11.80 -5.59
N GLN A 110 12.23 12.66 -6.07
CA GLN A 110 13.67 12.38 -6.05
C GLN A 110 14.23 12.10 -4.64
N GLY A 111 13.74 12.79 -3.61
CA GLY A 111 14.18 12.59 -2.23
C GLY A 111 13.84 11.21 -1.66
N ALA A 112 12.82 10.52 -2.21
CA ALA A 112 12.45 9.17 -1.78
C ALA A 112 13.53 8.10 -2.07
N GLU A 113 14.45 8.39 -3.00
CA GLU A 113 15.56 7.48 -3.34
C GLU A 113 16.67 7.48 -2.28
N THR A 114 16.70 8.48 -1.39
CA THR A 114 17.64 8.51 -0.27
C THR A 114 17.15 7.64 0.89
N VAL A 115 18.06 7.12 1.71
CA VAL A 115 17.70 6.29 2.86
C VAL A 115 16.86 7.08 3.86
N GLU A 116 17.24 8.31 4.15
CA GLU A 116 16.57 9.19 5.12
C GLU A 116 15.19 9.63 4.61
N GLY A 117 15.09 10.06 3.34
CA GLY A 117 13.82 10.44 2.73
C GLY A 117 12.88 9.26 2.58
N GLY A 118 13.40 8.09 2.19
CA GLY A 118 12.64 6.85 2.16
C GLY A 118 12.10 6.45 3.53
N ASN A 119 12.88 6.65 4.61
CA ASN A 119 12.42 6.40 5.98
C ASN A 119 11.33 7.38 6.41
N ALA A 120 11.46 8.67 6.09
CA ALA A 120 10.43 9.67 6.39
C ALA A 120 9.12 9.38 5.64
N LEU A 121 9.22 9.01 4.35
CA LEU A 121 8.07 8.57 3.56
C LEU A 121 7.42 7.31 4.14
N HIS A 122 8.22 6.33 4.55
CA HIS A 122 7.74 5.11 5.17
C HIS A 122 6.98 5.40 6.48
N ALA A 123 7.51 6.28 7.33
CA ALA A 123 6.86 6.67 8.59
C ALA A 123 5.48 7.28 8.33
N LEU A 124 5.37 8.21 7.37
CA LEU A 124 4.10 8.84 7.00
C LEU A 124 3.09 7.83 6.43
N ARG A 125 3.55 6.97 5.51
CA ARG A 125 2.71 5.93 4.92
C ARG A 125 2.24 4.91 5.98
N SER A 126 3.12 4.51 6.91
CA SER A 126 2.78 3.59 8.00
C SER A 126 1.74 4.18 8.94
N ALA A 127 1.82 5.48 9.25
CA ALA A 127 0.83 6.15 10.08
C ALA A 127 -0.58 6.11 9.46
N LEU A 128 -0.69 6.27 8.14
CA LEU A 128 -1.96 6.15 7.42
C LEU A 128 -2.42 4.68 7.30
N TRP A 129 -1.48 3.75 7.08
CA TRP A 129 -1.78 2.33 6.95
C TRP A 129 -2.23 1.69 8.26
N GLU A 130 -1.65 2.08 9.39
CA GLU A 130 -1.99 1.55 10.72
C GLU A 130 -3.34 2.05 11.24
N ARG A 131 -3.93 3.07 10.60
CA ARG A 131 -5.30 3.50 10.88
C ARG A 131 -6.29 2.58 10.15
N GLY A 132 -7.09 1.84 10.91
CA GLY A 132 -8.31 1.21 10.42
C GLY A 132 -8.17 0.15 9.33
N ASP A 133 -7.42 -0.92 9.55
CA ASP A 133 -7.37 -2.09 8.64
C ASP A 133 -7.05 -1.73 7.16
N ALA A 134 -6.24 -0.69 6.93
CA ALA A 134 -5.88 -0.27 5.59
C ALA A 134 -4.93 -1.27 4.91
N ILE A 135 -4.92 -1.28 3.58
CA ILE A 135 -4.00 -2.09 2.76
C ILE A 135 -3.13 -1.19 1.89
N ILE A 136 -2.03 -1.75 1.38
CA ILE A 136 -1.13 -1.02 0.49
C ILE A 136 -1.21 -1.61 -0.92
N GLN A 137 -1.27 -0.73 -1.91
CA GLN A 137 -1.01 -1.03 -3.31
C GLN A 137 0.30 -0.34 -3.73
N ALA A 138 1.13 -1.02 -4.52
CA ALA A 138 2.35 -0.45 -5.07
C ALA A 138 2.47 -0.79 -6.56
N ASP A 139 2.91 0.19 -7.36
CA ASP A 139 3.06 0.05 -8.79
C ASP A 139 4.06 -1.07 -9.13
N GLY A 140 3.62 -2.06 -9.92
CA GLY A 140 4.43 -3.21 -10.33
C GLY A 140 4.66 -4.28 -9.26
N GLU A 141 4.10 -4.13 -8.07
CA GLU A 141 4.19 -5.08 -6.95
C GLU A 141 2.80 -5.64 -6.56
N GLY A 142 1.75 -4.85 -6.78
CA GLY A 142 0.37 -5.23 -6.48
C GLY A 142 -0.07 -4.86 -5.07
N PHE A 143 -0.90 -5.72 -4.46
CA PHE A 143 -1.59 -5.44 -3.20
C PHE A 143 -1.09 -6.30 -2.06
N THR A 144 -1.03 -5.69 -0.86
CA THR A 144 -0.86 -6.43 0.40
C THR A 144 -2.20 -6.61 1.11
N ASN A 145 -2.24 -7.50 2.10
CA ASN A 145 -3.31 -7.51 3.10
C ASN A 145 -3.01 -6.54 4.26
N GLU A 146 -3.86 -6.51 5.28
CA GLU A 146 -3.71 -5.64 6.46
C GLU A 146 -2.42 -5.95 7.26
N ASP A 147 -1.90 -7.17 7.16
CA ASP A 147 -0.65 -7.60 7.79
C ASP A 147 0.61 -7.32 6.92
N GLY A 148 0.45 -6.70 5.73
CA GLY A 148 1.55 -6.32 4.84
C GLY A 148 2.12 -7.43 3.97
N TYR A 149 1.37 -8.53 3.75
CA TYR A 149 1.75 -9.64 2.87
C TYR A 149 1.09 -9.51 1.50
N HIS A 150 1.85 -9.68 0.42
CA HIS A 150 1.33 -9.65 -0.94
C HIS A 150 0.37 -10.81 -1.20
N ILE A 151 -0.83 -10.52 -1.71
CA ILE A 151 -1.95 -11.46 -1.79
C ILE A 151 -2.38 -11.82 -3.20
N VAL A 152 -1.89 -11.08 -4.21
CA VAL A 152 -2.10 -11.34 -5.64
C VAL A 152 -0.80 -11.18 -6.39
N TRP A 153 -0.67 -11.88 -7.52
CA TRP A 153 0.51 -11.79 -8.37
C TRP A 153 0.33 -10.69 -9.40
N GLN A 154 1.07 -9.60 -9.24
CA GLN A 154 1.18 -8.50 -10.21
C GLN A 154 2.65 -8.13 -10.48
N PHE A 155 3.57 -8.97 -10.04
CA PHE A 155 4.99 -8.78 -10.29
C PHE A 155 5.36 -9.04 -11.76
N SER A 156 6.42 -8.39 -12.23
CA SER A 156 7.00 -8.70 -13.53
C SER A 156 7.56 -10.12 -13.58
N ASP A 157 7.70 -10.69 -14.79
CA ASP A 157 8.24 -12.04 -14.96
C ASP A 157 9.72 -12.17 -14.57
N SER A 158 10.44 -11.06 -14.49
CA SER A 158 11.87 -11.02 -14.15
C SER A 158 12.13 -10.82 -12.66
N VAL A 159 11.09 -10.65 -11.83
CA VAL A 159 11.26 -10.46 -10.39
C VAL A 159 11.81 -11.72 -9.73
N SER A 160 12.67 -11.55 -8.74
CA SER A 160 13.29 -12.63 -7.96
C SER A 160 13.63 -12.16 -6.56
N GLY A 161 13.99 -13.10 -5.69
CA GLY A 161 14.36 -12.84 -4.31
C GLY A 161 13.21 -13.07 -3.32
N PRO A 162 13.50 -12.96 -2.00
CA PRO A 162 12.54 -13.26 -0.96
C PRO A 162 11.49 -12.16 -0.81
N TRP A 163 10.21 -12.55 -0.80
CA TRP A 163 9.06 -11.69 -0.60
C TRP A 163 8.06 -12.27 0.38
N ASN A 164 7.41 -11.40 1.14
CA ASN A 164 6.37 -11.76 2.06
C ASN A 164 5.03 -11.92 1.33
N MET A 165 4.53 -13.14 1.30
CA MET A 165 3.33 -13.52 0.55
C MET A 165 2.26 -14.09 1.48
N GLY A 166 1.01 -13.90 1.12
CA GLY A 166 -0.14 -14.42 1.85
C GLY A 166 -1.12 -15.16 0.92
N VAL A 167 -1.58 -16.33 1.34
CA VAL A 167 -2.68 -17.05 0.66
C VAL A 167 -3.85 -17.20 1.63
N LEU A 168 -5.06 -16.99 1.12
CA LEU A 168 -6.29 -17.17 1.89
C LEU A 168 -6.81 -18.58 1.68
N GLN A 169 -6.86 -19.38 2.75
CA GLN A 169 -7.39 -20.74 2.75
C GLN A 169 -8.40 -20.88 3.90
N ASP A 170 -9.59 -21.38 3.60
CA ASP A 170 -10.68 -21.58 4.57
C ASP A 170 -10.99 -20.31 5.42
N GLY A 171 -10.83 -19.12 4.83
CA GLY A 171 -11.07 -17.84 5.48
C GLY A 171 -9.93 -17.35 6.40
N VAL A 172 -8.77 -18.03 6.39
CA VAL A 172 -7.60 -17.67 7.22
C VAL A 172 -6.42 -17.36 6.32
N TRP A 173 -5.70 -16.27 6.63
CA TRP A 173 -4.45 -15.92 5.97
C TRP A 173 -3.32 -16.83 6.44
N HIS A 174 -2.61 -17.41 5.48
CA HIS A 174 -1.36 -18.14 5.68
C HIS A 174 -0.22 -17.30 5.12
N HIS A 175 0.62 -16.76 5.99
CA HIS A 175 1.73 -15.88 5.69
C HIS A 175 3.03 -16.66 5.59
N PHE A 176 3.84 -16.38 4.58
CA PHE A 176 5.15 -17.02 4.37
C PHE A 176 6.05 -16.11 3.54
N THR A 177 7.35 -16.40 3.57
CA THR A 177 8.32 -15.73 2.69
C THR A 177 8.72 -16.73 1.62
N MET A 178 8.62 -16.35 0.34
CA MET A 178 9.03 -17.19 -0.79
C MET A 178 9.98 -16.44 -1.71
N ASP A 179 10.79 -17.16 -2.48
CA ASP A 179 11.55 -16.58 -3.59
C ASP A 179 10.63 -16.46 -4.82
N LEU A 180 10.43 -15.22 -5.30
CA LEU A 180 9.61 -14.98 -6.51
C LEU A 180 10.26 -15.52 -7.78
N GLY A 181 11.57 -15.75 -7.79
CA GLY A 181 12.29 -16.38 -8.90
C GLY A 181 12.16 -17.90 -8.96
N ASP A 182 11.66 -18.54 -7.88
CA ASP A 182 11.47 -19.99 -7.85
C ASP A 182 10.16 -20.37 -8.55
N PRO A 183 10.20 -21.17 -9.65
CA PRO A 183 9.02 -21.52 -10.42
C PRO A 183 8.02 -22.41 -9.65
N ASP A 184 8.49 -23.25 -8.72
CA ASP A 184 7.64 -24.14 -7.92
C ASP A 184 6.92 -23.33 -6.84
N HIS A 185 7.60 -22.38 -6.19
CA HIS A 185 6.97 -21.42 -5.28
C HIS A 185 5.90 -20.60 -5.99
N ARG A 186 6.25 -20.01 -7.14
CA ARG A 186 5.30 -19.25 -7.96
C ARG A 186 4.09 -20.10 -8.35
N ALA A 187 4.30 -21.32 -8.83
CA ALA A 187 3.22 -22.22 -9.25
C ALA A 187 2.29 -22.60 -8.08
N ALA A 188 2.82 -22.78 -6.87
CA ALA A 188 2.03 -23.04 -5.67
C ALA A 188 1.20 -21.81 -5.29
N PHE A 189 1.84 -20.62 -5.20
CA PHE A 189 1.16 -19.37 -4.87
C PHE A 189 0.00 -19.05 -5.82
N LEU A 190 0.22 -19.15 -7.13
CA LEU A 190 -0.82 -18.88 -8.14
C LEU A 190 -2.05 -19.81 -8.02
N LYS A 191 -1.89 -20.99 -7.41
CA LYS A 191 -2.98 -21.94 -7.10
C LYS A 191 -3.64 -21.66 -5.75
N GLY A 192 -3.17 -20.67 -4.98
CA GLY A 192 -3.64 -20.37 -3.64
C GLY A 192 -3.13 -21.36 -2.58
N ALA A 193 -1.93 -21.89 -2.77
CA ALA A 193 -1.30 -22.83 -1.85
C ALA A 193 0.03 -22.28 -1.31
N VAL A 194 0.35 -22.63 -0.06
CA VAL A 194 1.70 -22.44 0.49
C VAL A 194 2.63 -23.44 -0.21
N PRO A 195 3.83 -23.02 -0.69
CA PRO A 195 4.81 -23.96 -1.21
C PRO A 195 5.17 -25.03 -0.20
N GLY A 196 5.27 -26.30 -0.65
CA GLY A 196 5.31 -27.45 0.24
C GLY A 196 6.58 -27.59 1.11
N ASP A 197 7.63 -26.85 0.78
CA ASP A 197 8.89 -26.77 1.52
C ASP A 197 8.96 -25.58 2.49
N LEU A 198 7.93 -24.71 2.47
CA LEU A 198 7.85 -23.53 3.33
C LEU A 198 6.89 -23.73 4.50
N THR A 199 7.19 -23.05 5.61
CA THR A 199 6.31 -23.02 6.77
C THR A 199 5.53 -21.71 6.76
N ALA A 200 4.20 -21.80 6.81
CA ALA A 200 3.35 -20.64 6.96
C ALA A 200 3.09 -20.29 8.43
N VAL A 201 2.93 -18.99 8.69
CA VAL A 201 2.40 -18.45 9.95
C VAL A 201 0.97 -18.00 9.70
N LEU A 202 0.05 -18.32 10.63
CA LEU A 202 -1.32 -17.86 10.52
C LEU A 202 -1.38 -16.35 10.76
N GLY A 203 -2.10 -15.63 9.90
CA GLY A 203 -2.35 -14.22 10.05
C GLY A 203 -3.13 -13.94 11.33
N ALA A 204 -2.77 -12.87 12.02
CA ALA A 204 -3.39 -12.52 13.31
C ALA A 204 -4.85 -12.06 13.16
N GLY A 205 -5.29 -11.72 11.94
CA GLY A 205 -6.61 -11.11 11.66
C GLY A 205 -6.82 -9.90 12.58
N ARG A 206 -6.52 -8.73 12.10
CA ARG A 206 -6.83 -7.50 12.85
C ARG A 206 -8.33 -7.24 12.85
#